data_f756cdb1b10697a05d91e6d67815e35e
#
_entry.id   f756cdb1b10697a05d91e6d67815e35e
#
_cell.length_a   1.000
_cell.length_b   1.000
_cell.length_c   1.000
_cell.angle_alpha   90.00
_cell.angle_beta   90.00
_cell.angle_gamma   90.00
#
_symmetry.space_group_name_H-M   'P 1'
#
loop_
_entity.id
_entity.type
_entity.pdbx_description
1 polymer ?
#
loop_
_entity_poly.entity_id
_entity_poly.type
_entity_poly.pdbx_seq_one_letter_code
_entity_poly.pdbx_strand_id
1 'polypeptide(L)'
;EAQMPFACATCHACVKNCPTGAIQSGQPIDARKCISYLTIEKSGTLSHEEGESIGNWLFGCDDCTMVCPPRVETDTRIPVDLEWLLKAPASEIRRTIKGNATAYAGVTQLRKNAVVVLKNMNSLRAQDLLQWVSKNTGSELIRRQISLW
;
A
#
# COMPACT_ATOMS: atom_id res chain seq x y z
N GLU A 1 34.64 -1.24 -7.34
CA GLU A 1 33.67 -1.42 -6.24
C GLU A 1 33.28 -0.03 -5.76
N ALA A 2 32.04 0.37 -6.01
CA ALA A 2 31.51 1.63 -5.46
C ALA A 2 31.41 1.49 -3.94
N GLN A 3 32.29 2.15 -3.21
CA GLN A 3 32.18 2.25 -1.76
C GLN A 3 30.88 2.97 -1.42
N MET A 4 29.99 2.30 -0.70
CA MET A 4 28.80 2.93 -0.15
C MET A 4 29.23 4.07 0.78
N PRO A 5 28.81 5.34 0.53
CA PRO A 5 29.33 6.50 1.25
C PRO A 5 28.87 6.57 2.72
N PHE A 6 28.05 5.62 3.16
CA PHE A 6 27.54 5.56 4.52
C PHE A 6 27.64 4.13 5.08
N ALA A 7 28.15 4.02 6.31
CA ALA A 7 28.17 2.77 7.04
C ALA A 7 26.72 2.44 7.50
N CYS A 8 25.99 1.66 6.70
CA CYS A 8 24.64 1.21 7.07
C CYS A 8 24.56 0.60 8.48
N ALA A 9 25.64 -0.06 8.91
CA ALA A 9 25.77 -0.67 10.24
C ALA A 9 25.55 0.31 11.40
N THR A 10 25.81 1.59 11.22
CA THR A 10 25.68 2.64 12.26
C THR A 10 24.57 3.63 12.00
N CYS A 11 23.98 3.67 10.82
CA CYS A 11 23.01 4.69 10.42
C CYS A 11 21.61 4.46 11.04
N HIS A 12 21.06 3.26 10.91
CA HIS A 12 19.72 2.86 11.40
C HIS A 12 18.54 3.78 11.04
N ALA A 13 18.66 4.68 10.07
CA ALA A 13 17.59 5.60 9.69
C ALA A 13 16.32 4.86 9.22
N CYS A 14 16.47 3.86 8.33
CA CYS A 14 15.37 3.04 7.85
C CYS A 14 14.70 2.21 8.97
N VAL A 15 15.48 1.73 9.93
CA VAL A 15 14.95 0.99 11.11
C VAL A 15 14.05 1.90 11.94
N LYS A 16 14.51 3.13 12.23
CA LYS A 16 13.78 4.09 13.04
C LYS A 16 12.52 4.63 12.34
N ASN A 17 12.55 4.68 11.02
CA ASN A 17 11.46 5.27 10.22
C ASN A 17 10.44 4.23 9.72
N CYS A 18 10.69 2.94 9.90
CA CYS A 18 9.73 1.91 9.49
C CYS A 18 8.51 1.93 10.42
N PRO A 19 7.30 2.32 9.94
CA PRO A 19 6.14 2.52 10.79
C PRO A 19 5.62 1.22 11.42
N THR A 20 5.91 0.07 10.77
CA THR A 20 5.45 -1.23 11.23
C THR A 20 6.52 -2.05 11.94
N GLY A 21 7.74 -1.53 12.05
CA GLY A 21 8.87 -2.28 12.60
C GLY A 21 9.26 -3.52 11.77
N ALA A 22 8.91 -3.55 10.49
CA ALA A 22 9.31 -4.61 9.57
C ALA A 22 10.83 -4.70 9.41
N ILE A 23 11.53 -3.58 9.57
CA ILE A 23 12.99 -3.50 9.50
C ILE A 23 13.54 -3.43 10.91
N GLN A 24 14.40 -4.39 11.26
CA GLN A 24 15.04 -4.45 12.56
C GLN A 24 16.58 -4.50 12.40
N SER A 25 17.30 -3.89 13.34
CA SER A 25 18.76 -3.87 13.29
C SER A 25 19.33 -5.28 13.41
N GLY A 26 20.21 -5.66 12.48
CA GLY A 26 20.88 -6.95 12.48
C GLY A 26 19.97 -8.16 12.20
N GLN A 27 18.73 -7.93 11.79
CA GLN A 27 17.77 -8.99 11.45
C GLN A 27 17.33 -8.90 9.99
N PRO A 28 16.92 -10.01 9.37
CA PRO A 28 16.20 -9.97 8.10
C PRO A 28 14.89 -9.17 8.22
N ILE A 29 14.46 -8.56 7.12
CA ILE A 29 13.17 -7.84 7.05
C ILE A 29 12.03 -8.83 7.28
N ASP A 30 11.14 -8.54 8.25
CA ASP A 30 9.88 -9.28 8.40
C ASP A 30 8.88 -8.81 7.34
N ALA A 31 8.85 -9.52 6.21
CA ALA A 31 7.96 -9.17 5.10
C ALA A 31 6.48 -9.14 5.50
N ARG A 32 6.05 -9.93 6.48
CA ARG A 32 4.64 -9.97 6.95
C ARG A 32 4.18 -8.64 7.55
N LYS A 33 5.13 -7.83 8.01
CA LYS A 33 4.88 -6.47 8.54
C LYS A 33 5.14 -5.38 7.51
N CYS A 34 5.80 -5.69 6.40
CA CYS A 34 6.18 -4.69 5.40
C CYS A 34 4.96 -4.21 4.62
N ILE A 35 4.68 -2.91 4.64
CA ILE A 35 3.56 -2.30 3.90
C ILE A 35 3.66 -2.59 2.40
N SER A 36 4.85 -2.55 1.80
CA SER A 36 5.04 -2.93 0.39
C SER A 36 4.59 -4.36 0.14
N TYR A 37 4.97 -5.32 0.98
CA TYR A 37 4.51 -6.70 0.85
C TYR A 37 2.99 -6.81 0.99
N LEU A 38 2.40 -6.17 1.99
CA LEU A 38 0.96 -6.22 2.25
C LEU A 38 0.14 -5.64 1.10
N THR A 39 0.63 -4.59 0.46
CA THR A 39 -0.09 -3.88 -0.61
C THR A 39 0.18 -4.44 -2.00
N ILE A 40 1.32 -5.11 -2.24
CA ILE A 40 1.73 -5.60 -3.55
C ILE A 40 1.59 -7.12 -3.67
N GLU A 41 2.18 -7.87 -2.72
CA GLU A 41 2.38 -9.31 -2.86
C GLU A 41 1.33 -10.15 -2.12
N LYS A 42 0.83 -9.66 -0.98
CA LYS A 42 -0.07 -10.44 -0.15
C LYS A 42 -1.39 -10.73 -0.86
N SER A 43 -1.60 -11.99 -1.19
CA SER A 43 -2.87 -12.51 -1.71
C SER A 43 -3.94 -12.57 -0.61
N GLY A 44 -5.21 -12.59 -1.02
CA GLY A 44 -6.34 -12.64 -0.09
C GLY A 44 -6.63 -11.30 0.60
N THR A 45 -7.39 -11.35 1.69
CA THR A 45 -7.74 -10.18 2.51
C THR A 45 -6.61 -9.79 3.45
N LEU A 46 -6.58 -8.52 3.84
CA LEU A 46 -5.80 -8.04 5.00
C LEU A 46 -6.64 -8.21 6.27
N SER A 47 -6.01 -8.64 7.35
CA SER A 47 -6.64 -8.59 8.68
C SER A 47 -6.85 -7.13 9.11
N HIS A 48 -7.58 -6.91 10.20
CA HIS A 48 -7.77 -5.58 10.76
C HIS A 48 -6.43 -4.91 11.09
N GLU A 49 -5.56 -5.61 11.81
CA GLU A 49 -4.23 -5.11 12.19
C GLU A 49 -3.34 -4.79 10.97
N GLU A 50 -3.32 -5.68 9.96
CA GLU A 50 -2.59 -5.45 8.71
C GLU A 50 -3.16 -4.25 7.94
N GLY A 51 -4.48 -4.11 7.92
CA GLY A 51 -5.15 -3.00 7.27
C GLY A 51 -4.88 -1.66 7.96
N GLU A 52 -4.91 -1.59 9.29
CA GLU A 52 -4.52 -0.40 10.03
C GLU A 52 -3.04 -0.04 9.74
N SER A 53 -2.17 -1.05 9.70
CA SER A 53 -0.74 -0.85 9.49
C SER A 53 -0.37 -0.26 8.14
N ILE A 54 -1.15 -0.51 7.08
CA ILE A 54 -0.88 0.12 5.77
C ILE A 54 -1.27 1.62 5.74
N GLY A 55 -2.04 2.11 6.69
CA GLY A 55 -2.47 3.51 6.74
C GLY A 55 -3.13 3.94 5.42
N ASN A 56 -2.57 4.96 4.77
CA ASN A 56 -3.07 5.49 3.49
C ASN A 56 -2.28 4.98 2.27
N TRP A 57 -1.42 3.98 2.44
CA TRP A 57 -0.67 3.41 1.33
C TRP A 57 -1.55 2.48 0.48
N LEU A 58 -1.81 2.91 -0.75
CA LEU A 58 -2.55 2.11 -1.74
C LEU A 58 -1.67 1.04 -2.38
N PHE A 59 -0.40 1.37 -2.64
CA PHE A 59 0.57 0.54 -3.33
C PHE A 59 1.98 0.93 -2.93
N GLY A 60 2.77 -0.05 -2.47
CA GLY A 60 4.14 0.19 -2.03
C GLY A 60 4.22 0.92 -0.70
N CYS A 61 5.44 1.24 -0.30
CA CYS A 61 5.78 2.08 0.84
C CYS A 61 7.25 2.48 0.70
N ASP A 62 7.53 3.77 0.71
CA ASP A 62 8.88 4.30 0.51
C ASP A 62 9.49 4.89 1.79
N ASP A 63 8.85 4.74 2.96
CA ASP A 63 9.29 5.36 4.21
C ASP A 63 10.73 5.03 4.58
N CYS A 64 11.19 3.80 4.33
CA CYS A 64 12.56 3.39 4.60
C CYS A 64 13.57 3.95 3.58
N THR A 65 13.15 4.14 2.32
CA THR A 65 14.00 4.70 1.27
C THR A 65 14.04 6.22 1.33
N MET A 66 12.96 6.85 1.79
CA MET A 66 12.85 8.30 1.92
C MET A 66 13.83 8.90 2.93
N VAL A 67 14.23 8.15 3.94
CA VAL A 67 15.18 8.60 4.97
C VAL A 67 16.62 8.15 4.73
N CYS A 68 16.87 7.42 3.64
CA CYS A 68 18.21 6.91 3.34
C CYS A 68 19.14 8.03 2.86
N PRO A 69 20.29 8.30 3.54
CA PRO A 69 21.11 9.50 3.31
C PRO A 69 21.58 9.80 1.89
N PRO A 70 21.81 8.87 0.97
CA PRO A 70 22.27 9.23 -0.38
C PRO A 70 21.14 9.68 -1.33
N ARG A 71 19.95 9.97 -0.83
CA ARG A 71 18.78 10.23 -1.66
C ARG A 71 18.78 11.63 -2.28
N VAL A 72 18.38 11.71 -3.56
CA VAL A 72 17.88 12.94 -4.19
C VAL A 72 16.44 13.16 -3.74
N GLU A 73 16.13 14.34 -3.22
CA GLU A 73 14.78 14.70 -2.77
C GLU A 73 13.78 14.70 -3.93
N THR A 74 13.05 13.61 -4.07
CA THR A 74 11.90 13.54 -4.97
C THR A 74 10.72 12.98 -4.18
N ASP A 75 9.62 13.73 -4.08
CA ASP A 75 8.38 13.16 -3.58
C ASP A 75 7.79 12.25 -4.66
N THR A 76 7.87 10.96 -4.44
CA THR A 76 7.39 9.93 -5.36
C THR A 76 5.92 9.56 -5.11
N ARG A 77 5.27 10.18 -4.12
CA ARG A 77 3.87 9.91 -3.80
C ARG A 77 2.95 10.53 -4.83
N ILE A 78 2.19 9.69 -5.51
CA ILE A 78 1.21 10.12 -6.52
C ILE A 78 -0.18 9.97 -5.88
N PRO A 79 -0.94 11.06 -5.77
CA PRO A 79 -2.32 10.98 -5.28
C PRO A 79 -3.18 10.18 -6.26
N VAL A 80 -4.01 9.28 -5.73
CA VAL A 80 -4.91 8.44 -6.52
C VAL A 80 -6.36 8.78 -6.16
N ASP A 81 -7.19 8.99 -7.17
CA ASP A 81 -8.63 9.08 -7.00
C ASP A 81 -9.21 7.68 -6.68
N LEU A 82 -9.51 7.45 -5.41
CA LEU A 82 -10.07 6.17 -4.94
C LEU A 82 -11.48 5.93 -5.49
N GLU A 83 -12.26 6.97 -5.71
CA GLU A 83 -13.61 6.86 -6.26
C GLU A 83 -13.54 6.39 -7.71
N TRP A 84 -12.68 6.99 -8.53
CA TRP A 84 -12.41 6.52 -9.88
C TRP A 84 -11.92 5.07 -9.88
N LEU A 85 -10.92 4.73 -9.06
CA LEU A 85 -10.36 3.38 -9.00
C LEU A 85 -11.41 2.31 -8.67
N LEU A 86 -12.36 2.63 -7.80
CA LEU A 86 -13.41 1.70 -7.38
C LEU A 86 -14.57 1.60 -8.36
N LYS A 87 -14.91 2.70 -9.07
CA LYS A 87 -16.07 2.77 -9.97
C LYS A 87 -15.74 2.52 -11.44
N ALA A 88 -14.56 2.90 -11.93
CA ALA A 88 -14.20 2.78 -13.34
C ALA A 88 -14.19 1.32 -13.82
N PRO A 89 -14.44 1.05 -15.10
CA PRO A 89 -14.29 -0.30 -15.66
C PRO A 89 -12.87 -0.85 -15.49
N ALA A 90 -12.75 -2.14 -15.20
CA ALA A 90 -11.42 -2.77 -15.01
C ALA A 90 -10.53 -2.67 -16.27
N SER A 91 -11.11 -2.62 -17.45
CA SER A 91 -10.38 -2.40 -18.71
C SER A 91 -9.74 -1.02 -18.79
N GLU A 92 -10.43 0.00 -18.30
CA GLU A 92 -9.93 1.38 -18.24
C GLU A 92 -8.77 1.49 -17.25
N ILE A 93 -8.94 0.94 -16.04
CA ILE A 93 -7.88 0.93 -15.04
C ILE A 93 -6.64 0.22 -15.58
N ARG A 94 -6.80 -0.97 -16.18
CA ARG A 94 -5.67 -1.70 -16.80
C ARG A 94 -4.94 -0.88 -17.86
N ARG A 95 -5.67 -0.12 -18.67
CA ARG A 95 -5.08 0.77 -19.67
C ARG A 95 -4.28 1.90 -19.02
N THR A 96 -4.82 2.50 -17.96
CA THR A 96 -4.19 3.62 -17.23
C THR A 96 -2.91 3.19 -16.53
N ILE A 97 -2.90 2.01 -15.88
CA ILE A 97 -1.73 1.52 -15.15
C ILE A 97 -0.71 0.78 -16.02
N LYS A 98 -1.00 0.57 -17.31
CA LYS A 98 -0.10 -0.14 -18.24
C LYS A 98 1.28 0.54 -18.29
N GLY A 99 2.32 -0.24 -18.07
CA GLY A 99 3.70 0.25 -18.04
C GLY A 99 4.15 0.83 -16.70
N ASN A 100 3.26 0.94 -15.71
CA ASN A 100 3.60 1.38 -14.35
C ASN A 100 3.80 0.16 -13.43
N ALA A 101 4.54 0.34 -12.33
CA ALA A 101 4.75 -0.70 -11.32
C ALA A 101 3.42 -1.22 -10.74
N THR A 102 2.40 -0.37 -10.63
CA THR A 102 1.06 -0.72 -10.16
C THR A 102 0.36 -1.79 -11.00
N ALA A 103 0.77 -1.96 -12.29
CA ALA A 103 0.24 -3.02 -13.15
C ALA A 103 0.54 -4.43 -12.62
N TYR A 104 1.64 -4.59 -11.89
CA TYR A 104 2.04 -5.86 -11.29
C TYR A 104 1.02 -6.35 -10.25
N ALA A 105 0.53 -5.49 -9.39
CA ALA A 105 -0.49 -5.87 -8.41
C ALA A 105 -1.86 -6.17 -9.04
N GLY A 106 -2.16 -5.54 -10.16
CA GLY A 106 -3.42 -5.71 -10.88
C GLY A 106 -4.63 -5.00 -10.22
N VAL A 107 -5.72 -4.90 -10.98
CA VAL A 107 -6.89 -4.10 -10.60
C VAL A 107 -7.55 -4.58 -9.30
N THR A 108 -7.68 -5.90 -9.13
CA THR A 108 -8.37 -6.47 -7.95
C THR A 108 -7.61 -6.17 -6.67
N GLN A 109 -6.28 -6.28 -6.69
CA GLN A 109 -5.42 -5.96 -5.55
C GLN A 109 -5.50 -4.47 -5.20
N LEU A 110 -5.39 -3.59 -6.21
CA LEU A 110 -5.52 -2.15 -6.01
C LEU A 110 -6.87 -1.77 -5.41
N ARG A 111 -7.97 -2.36 -5.89
CA ARG A 111 -9.31 -2.13 -5.33
C ARG A 111 -9.46 -2.65 -3.90
N LYS A 112 -8.90 -3.82 -3.60
CA LYS A 112 -8.86 -4.34 -2.23
C LYS A 112 -8.15 -3.36 -1.30
N ASN A 113 -6.98 -2.88 -1.69
CA ASN A 113 -6.23 -1.91 -0.91
C ASN A 113 -6.99 -0.57 -0.77
N ALA A 114 -7.67 -0.11 -1.83
CA ALA A 114 -8.50 1.10 -1.79
C ALA A 114 -9.62 1.00 -0.76
N VAL A 115 -10.26 -0.16 -0.62
CA VAL A 115 -11.24 -0.42 0.42
C VAL A 115 -10.63 -0.25 1.81
N VAL A 116 -9.43 -0.79 2.04
CA VAL A 116 -8.73 -0.66 3.33
C VAL A 116 -8.37 0.78 3.62
N VAL A 117 -7.82 1.50 2.64
CA VAL A 117 -7.49 2.93 2.78
C VAL A 117 -8.74 3.75 3.12
N LEU A 118 -9.87 3.51 2.45
CA LEU A 118 -11.13 4.20 2.78
C LEU A 118 -11.58 3.95 4.23
N LYS A 119 -11.40 2.72 4.73
CA LYS A 119 -11.71 2.40 6.13
C LYS A 119 -10.80 3.14 7.10
N ASN A 120 -9.52 3.23 6.80
CA ASN A 120 -8.55 3.99 7.60
C ASN A 120 -8.87 5.50 7.59
N MET A 121 -9.36 6.05 6.47
CA MET A 121 -9.78 7.46 6.38
C MET A 121 -10.98 7.80 7.26
N ASN A 122 -11.86 6.86 7.52
CA ASN A 122 -13.04 6.94 8.39
C ASN A 122 -13.87 8.24 8.24
N SER A 123 -13.97 8.78 7.03
CA SER A 123 -14.78 9.95 6.72
C SER A 123 -16.17 9.55 6.22
N LEU A 124 -17.17 10.46 6.34
CA LEU A 124 -18.52 10.22 5.80
C LEU A 124 -18.48 9.85 4.32
N ARG A 125 -17.70 10.58 3.51
CA ARG A 125 -17.52 10.28 2.09
C ARG A 125 -16.92 8.89 1.85
N ALA A 126 -15.97 8.47 2.68
CA ALA A 126 -15.38 7.13 2.59
C ALA A 126 -16.41 6.04 2.92
N GLN A 127 -17.25 6.27 3.93
CA GLN A 127 -18.32 5.35 4.31
C GLN A 127 -19.37 5.20 3.20
N ASP A 128 -19.80 6.32 2.59
CA ASP A 128 -20.73 6.31 1.45
C ASP A 128 -20.17 5.52 0.27
N LEU A 129 -18.87 5.73 -0.05
CA LEU A 129 -18.20 5.01 -1.13
C LEU A 129 -18.08 3.51 -0.82
N LEU A 130 -17.73 3.13 0.41
CA LEU A 130 -17.69 1.73 0.84
C LEU A 130 -19.07 1.06 0.74
N GLN A 131 -20.14 1.77 1.11
CA GLN A 131 -21.50 1.27 0.96
C GLN A 131 -21.86 1.05 -0.53
N TRP A 132 -21.46 1.99 -1.40
CA TRP A 132 -21.66 1.83 -2.83
C TRP A 132 -20.89 0.61 -3.36
N VAL A 133 -19.61 0.44 -2.99
CA VAL A 133 -18.78 -0.69 -3.41
C VAL A 133 -19.37 -2.02 -2.95
N SER A 134 -19.84 -2.09 -1.71
CA SER A 134 -20.51 -3.28 -1.14
C SER A 134 -21.69 -3.76 -1.99
N LYS A 135 -22.50 -2.81 -2.49
CA LYS A 135 -23.68 -3.10 -3.32
C LYS A 135 -23.35 -3.44 -4.77
N ASN A 136 -22.24 -2.92 -5.31
CA ASN A 136 -21.96 -2.96 -6.75
C ASN A 136 -20.78 -3.88 -7.14
N THR A 137 -19.99 -4.36 -6.17
CA THR A 137 -18.84 -5.21 -6.49
C THR A 137 -19.27 -6.64 -6.82
N GLY A 138 -18.74 -7.18 -7.93
CA GLY A 138 -18.82 -8.62 -8.26
C GLY A 138 -17.72 -9.47 -7.60
N SER A 139 -16.74 -8.84 -6.96
CA SER A 139 -15.57 -9.53 -6.39
C SER A 139 -15.83 -10.01 -4.97
N GLU A 140 -15.76 -11.32 -4.76
CA GLU A 140 -15.86 -11.92 -3.43
C GLU A 140 -14.74 -11.46 -2.50
N LEU A 141 -13.52 -11.30 -3.01
CA LEU A 141 -12.39 -10.78 -2.24
C LEU A 141 -12.67 -9.38 -1.68
N ILE A 142 -13.24 -8.50 -2.50
CA ILE A 142 -13.58 -7.13 -2.08
C ILE A 142 -14.71 -7.16 -1.05
N ARG A 143 -15.75 -7.99 -1.23
CA ARG A 143 -16.82 -8.13 -0.23
C ARG A 143 -16.28 -8.60 1.11
N ARG A 144 -15.43 -9.63 1.11
CA ARG A 144 -14.77 -10.13 2.33
C ARG A 144 -13.93 -9.05 3.00
N GLN A 145 -13.17 -8.28 2.21
CA GLN A 145 -12.37 -7.19 2.79
C GLN A 145 -13.25 -6.11 3.43
N ILE A 146 -14.43 -5.83 2.86
CA ILE A 146 -15.38 -4.88 3.46
C ILE A 146 -15.93 -5.43 4.78
N SER A 147 -16.22 -6.72 4.88
CA SER A 147 -16.86 -7.32 6.06
C SER A 147 -15.93 -7.56 7.25
N LEU A 148 -14.63 -7.54 7.04
CA LEU A 148 -13.62 -7.80 8.09
C LEU A 148 -13.40 -6.62 9.07
N TRP A 149 -14.14 -5.49 8.90
CA TRP A 149 -13.94 -4.27 9.68
C TRP A 149 -15.25 -3.73 10.23
#